data_ad6c243af14580fd9be812c7c414c237
#
_entry.id   ad6c243af14580fd9be812c7c414c237
#
_cell.length_a   1.000
_cell.length_b   1.000
_cell.length_c   1.000
_cell.angle_alpha   90.00
_cell.angle_beta   90.00
_cell.angle_gamma   90.00
#
_symmetry.space_group_name_H-M   'P 1'
#
loop_
_entity.id
_entity.type
_entity.pdbx_description
1 polymer ?
#
loop_
_entity_poly.entity_id
_entity_poly.type
_entity_poly.pdbx_seq_one_letter_code
_entity_poly.pdbx_strand_id
1 'polypeptide(L)'
;MQPLPVDQQVASAADDLDQRHLKSDSDPKGQNLDAQGTSRRQDSASASGKTTDAPAAKRSRIPDLAFIAVFVGGMLVFFYPTISNYWNTLQQGRAIAEYTQTVNKMRPGEIQQTWDEAEAYNQELLSNPARYHLSHSQMQRYLSLLDIGKTGMMGHIEIEKLGVDLPIYHTTEDSVLQVGAGHVPGSSLPTGGTGTHTILSGHRGLPSAKLFTNLDELEEGDRFVLHVLDRDLAYQVDQIRVVEPKELSNLQIIPGQDYATLVTCTPYAINTHRLLVRGHRVPYGGDAGYVAADAVAMDPVMVSLAISVPVLGIIVAITVTHLRRRRNQAGGKTEAL
;
A
#
# COMPACT_ATOMS: atom_id res chain seq x y z
N MET A 1 13.84 -29.02 4.47
CA MET A 1 14.16 -27.64 4.89
C MET A 1 13.41 -27.43 6.19
N GLN A 2 14.09 -27.15 7.28
CA GLN A 2 13.44 -26.82 8.55
C GLN A 2 12.88 -25.40 8.46
N PRO A 3 11.63 -25.14 8.89
CA PRO A 3 11.09 -23.77 8.95
C PRO A 3 11.90 -22.96 9.97
N LEU A 4 12.18 -21.72 9.62
CA LEU A 4 12.87 -20.76 10.48
C LEU A 4 12.07 -20.47 11.74
N PRO A 5 12.70 -20.21 12.90
CA PRO A 5 12.04 -19.78 14.13
C PRO A 5 11.23 -18.48 13.92
N VAL A 6 10.13 -18.29 14.67
CA VAL A 6 9.19 -17.17 14.48
C VAL A 6 9.79 -15.81 14.82
N ASP A 7 10.74 -15.74 15.75
CA ASP A 7 11.59 -14.56 15.94
C ASP A 7 12.36 -14.21 14.67
N GLN A 8 12.66 -15.20 13.82
CA GLN A 8 13.18 -15.00 12.49
C GLN A 8 12.08 -14.77 11.44
N GLN A 9 10.84 -15.26 11.62
CA GLN A 9 9.72 -14.95 10.69
C GLN A 9 9.14 -13.57 10.94
N VAL A 10 8.96 -13.16 12.19
CA VAL A 10 8.57 -11.77 12.54
C VAL A 10 9.73 -10.81 12.25
N ALA A 11 10.99 -11.22 12.47
CA ALA A 11 12.19 -10.48 12.11
C ALA A 11 12.49 -10.56 10.61
N SER A 12 12.22 -11.67 9.91
CA SER A 12 12.42 -11.82 8.46
C SER A 12 11.37 -11.08 7.66
N ALA A 13 10.12 -11.02 8.13
CA ALA A 13 9.14 -10.10 7.57
C ALA A 13 9.56 -8.62 7.78
N ALA A 14 10.38 -8.35 8.81
CA ALA A 14 10.95 -7.04 9.08
C ALA A 14 12.24 -6.77 8.29
N ASP A 15 13.12 -7.76 8.14
CA ASP A 15 14.40 -7.65 7.42
C ASP A 15 14.24 -7.69 5.90
N ASP A 16 13.27 -8.43 5.37
CA ASP A 16 13.00 -8.48 3.93
C ASP A 16 12.42 -7.15 3.41
N LEU A 17 11.78 -6.38 4.29
CA LEU A 17 11.35 -5.01 4.04
C LEU A 17 12.53 -4.02 3.99
N ASP A 18 13.57 -4.25 4.79
CA ASP A 18 14.72 -3.34 4.90
C ASP A 18 15.74 -3.58 3.77
N GLN A 19 15.98 -4.83 3.37
CA GLN A 19 16.98 -5.16 2.35
C GLN A 19 16.58 -4.80 0.92
N ARG A 20 15.29 -4.68 0.60
CA ARG A 20 14.83 -4.27 -0.74
C ARG A 20 14.94 -2.77 -0.97
N HIS A 21 14.82 -1.96 0.08
CA HIS A 21 15.03 -0.51 -0.02
C HIS A 21 16.52 -0.11 -0.11
N LEU A 22 17.44 -0.90 0.45
CA LEU A 22 18.87 -0.62 0.42
C LEU A 22 19.58 -1.01 -0.90
N LYS A 23 18.93 -1.81 -1.76
CA LYS A 23 19.51 -2.21 -3.06
C LYS A 23 19.22 -1.25 -4.22
N SER A 24 18.39 -0.23 -4.02
CA SER A 24 18.02 0.74 -5.07
C SER A 24 18.94 1.95 -5.18
N ASP A 25 19.81 2.21 -4.18
CA ASP A 25 20.58 3.47 -4.09
C ASP A 25 22.09 3.28 -3.97
N SER A 26 22.68 2.35 -4.70
CA SER A 26 24.15 2.26 -4.75
C SER A 26 24.64 2.03 -6.17
N ASP A 27 24.84 3.13 -6.90
CA ASP A 27 25.91 3.18 -7.91
C ASP A 27 26.53 4.58 -7.96
N PRO A 28 27.73 4.78 -7.38
CA PRO A 28 28.50 5.99 -7.50
C PRO A 28 29.67 5.76 -8.45
N LYS A 29 29.71 6.43 -9.56
CA LYS A 29 30.97 6.73 -10.28
C LYS A 29 30.98 8.23 -10.57
N GLY A 30 31.68 8.92 -9.93
CA GLY A 30 32.98 9.32 -9.46
C GLY A 30 33.99 9.59 -10.55
N GLN A 31 34.47 10.86 -10.60
CA GLN A 31 35.77 11.32 -11.12
C GLN A 31 35.88 11.45 -12.65
N ASN A 32 36.34 12.57 -13.20
CA ASN A 32 37.59 13.28 -12.88
C ASN A 32 37.56 14.76 -13.34
N LEU A 33 38.10 15.60 -12.49
CA LEU A 33 38.71 16.88 -12.78
C LEU A 33 39.94 16.68 -13.69
N ASP A 34 40.13 17.56 -14.69
CA ASP A 34 41.43 18.16 -14.90
C ASP A 34 41.29 19.47 -15.67
N ALA A 35 41.98 20.47 -15.13
CA ALA A 35 42.11 21.81 -15.60
C ALA A 35 43.36 21.93 -16.49
N GLN A 36 43.42 22.95 -17.25
CA GLN A 36 44.53 23.71 -17.88
C GLN A 36 44.24 23.92 -19.37
N GLY A 37 44.29 25.04 -19.97
CA GLY A 37 44.98 26.29 -19.70
C GLY A 37 45.33 26.94 -21.02
N THR A 38 45.08 28.24 -21.08
CA THR A 38 45.78 29.25 -21.91
C THR A 38 45.87 29.15 -23.43
N SER A 39 45.42 30.11 -24.14
CA SER A 39 46.18 31.18 -24.79
C SER A 39 45.60 31.65 -26.15
N ARG A 40 45.09 32.82 -26.14
CA ARG A 40 45.20 33.96 -27.06
C ARG A 40 45.89 33.69 -28.41
N ARG A 41 45.19 33.98 -29.51
CA ARG A 41 45.69 34.91 -30.56
C ARG A 41 44.54 35.42 -31.43
N GLN A 42 44.48 36.73 -31.50
CA GLN A 42 43.81 37.51 -32.57
C GLN A 42 44.60 37.33 -33.85
N ASP A 43 43.92 37.20 -34.95
CA ASP A 43 44.33 37.79 -36.21
C ASP A 43 43.09 38.06 -37.09
N SER A 44 42.98 39.30 -37.45
CA SER A 44 42.05 39.89 -38.40
C SER A 44 42.51 39.64 -39.84
N ALA A 45 41.60 39.17 -40.67
CA ALA A 45 41.70 39.42 -42.11
C ALA A 45 40.32 39.42 -42.78
N SER A 46 40.05 40.55 -43.35
CA SER A 46 38.96 40.86 -44.28
C SER A 46 39.05 40.00 -45.56
N ALA A 47 37.93 39.48 -46.06
CA ALA A 47 37.62 39.54 -47.50
C ALA A 47 36.31 38.86 -47.86
N SER A 48 35.49 39.60 -48.54
CA SER A 48 34.74 39.28 -49.74
C SER A 48 33.64 38.21 -49.68
N GLY A 49 32.44 38.73 -49.94
CA GLY A 49 31.18 38.01 -50.09
C GLY A 49 31.17 36.85 -51.08
N LYS A 50 30.54 35.83 -50.62
CA LYS A 50 29.83 34.88 -51.48
C LYS A 50 28.59 34.47 -50.72
N THR A 51 27.45 34.97 -51.13
CA THR A 51 26.14 34.47 -50.77
C THR A 51 26.04 33.03 -51.26
N THR A 52 26.36 32.10 -50.36
CA THR A 52 25.96 30.71 -50.53
C THR A 52 24.63 30.53 -49.83
N ASP A 53 23.58 30.30 -50.61
CA ASP A 53 22.30 29.79 -50.12
C ASP A 53 22.56 28.57 -49.24
N ALA A 54 22.47 28.75 -47.91
CA ALA A 54 22.50 27.65 -47.00
C ALA A 54 21.18 26.86 -47.17
N PRO A 55 21.23 25.53 -47.40
CA PRO A 55 20.02 24.73 -47.49
C PRO A 55 19.29 24.84 -46.15
N ALA A 56 17.99 25.19 -46.22
CA ALA A 56 17.14 25.27 -45.04
C ALA A 56 17.24 23.93 -44.28
N ALA A 57 17.93 23.95 -43.18
CA ALA A 57 18.10 22.81 -42.30
C ALA A 57 16.71 22.29 -41.91
N LYS A 58 16.34 21.13 -42.38
CA LYS A 58 15.14 20.39 -41.93
C LYS A 58 15.30 20.17 -40.45
N ARG A 59 14.76 21.09 -39.66
CA ARG A 59 14.77 21.01 -38.21
C ARG A 59 14.09 19.72 -37.78
N SER A 60 14.87 18.79 -37.27
CA SER A 60 14.42 17.48 -36.81
C SER A 60 13.22 17.65 -35.84
N ARG A 61 12.16 16.86 -36.05
CA ARG A 61 10.97 16.80 -35.16
C ARG A 61 11.24 15.98 -33.90
N ILE A 62 12.43 15.37 -33.84
CA ILE A 62 12.88 14.48 -32.76
C ILE A 62 12.86 15.17 -31.39
N PRO A 63 13.36 16.43 -31.20
CA PRO A 63 13.35 17.05 -29.88
C PRO A 63 11.94 17.30 -29.33
N ASP A 64 10.97 17.69 -30.17
CA ASP A 64 9.61 17.99 -29.72
C ASP A 64 8.90 16.68 -29.28
N LEU A 65 9.13 15.57 -29.98
CA LEU A 65 8.59 14.26 -29.65
C LEU A 65 9.24 13.70 -28.37
N ALA A 66 10.55 13.90 -28.20
CA ALA A 66 11.29 13.49 -27.02
C ALA A 66 10.79 14.25 -25.77
N PHE A 67 10.56 15.57 -25.85
CA PHE A 67 9.97 16.33 -24.75
C PHE A 67 8.57 15.84 -24.36
N ILE A 68 7.72 15.54 -25.34
CA ILE A 68 6.38 14.98 -25.07
C ILE A 68 6.50 13.61 -24.39
N ALA A 69 7.39 12.76 -24.88
CA ALA A 69 7.59 11.43 -24.31
C ALA A 69 8.09 11.49 -22.84
N VAL A 70 9.06 12.36 -22.57
CA VAL A 70 9.59 12.58 -21.19
C VAL A 70 8.49 13.15 -20.29
N PHE A 71 7.72 14.13 -20.79
CA PHE A 71 6.62 14.70 -20.04
C PHE A 71 5.54 13.68 -19.70
N VAL A 72 5.09 12.87 -20.68
CA VAL A 72 4.11 11.81 -20.47
C VAL A 72 4.65 10.76 -19.52
N GLY A 73 5.92 10.36 -19.67
CA GLY A 73 6.58 9.44 -18.75
C GLY A 73 6.61 9.95 -17.32
N GLY A 74 6.97 11.23 -17.14
CA GLY A 74 6.95 11.89 -15.82
C GLY A 74 5.54 11.93 -15.20
N MET A 75 4.51 12.21 -15.99
CA MET A 75 3.11 12.18 -15.56
C MET A 75 2.68 10.77 -15.11
N LEU A 76 3.04 9.73 -15.86
CA LEU A 76 2.71 8.35 -15.51
C LEU A 76 3.36 7.95 -14.17
N VAL A 77 4.62 8.33 -13.97
CA VAL A 77 5.33 8.07 -12.69
C VAL A 77 4.68 8.86 -11.54
N PHE A 78 4.35 10.12 -11.77
CA PHE A 78 3.73 10.98 -10.74
C PHE A 78 2.33 10.46 -10.30
N PHE A 79 1.53 9.99 -11.24
CA PHE A 79 0.18 9.49 -10.94
C PHE A 79 0.12 8.00 -10.58
N TYR A 80 1.25 7.28 -10.72
CA TYR A 80 1.30 5.83 -10.41
C TYR A 80 0.74 5.49 -9.02
N PRO A 81 1.14 6.16 -7.92
CA PRO A 81 0.64 5.82 -6.58
C PRO A 81 -0.88 5.95 -6.47
N THR A 82 -1.45 7.03 -7.00
CA THR A 82 -2.90 7.29 -6.92
C THR A 82 -3.70 6.25 -7.71
N ILE A 83 -3.26 5.94 -8.95
CA ILE A 83 -3.93 4.96 -9.79
C ILE A 83 -3.82 3.56 -9.18
N SER A 84 -2.64 3.22 -8.66
CA SER A 84 -2.39 1.91 -8.05
C SER A 84 -3.20 1.72 -6.77
N ASN A 85 -3.24 2.74 -5.90
CA ASN A 85 -4.06 2.70 -4.69
C ASN A 85 -5.55 2.53 -5.01
N TYR A 86 -6.08 3.28 -5.99
CA TYR A 86 -7.46 3.13 -6.45
C TYR A 86 -7.75 1.71 -6.95
N TRP A 87 -6.84 1.14 -7.76
CA TRP A 87 -6.97 -0.23 -8.25
C TRP A 87 -7.00 -1.24 -7.11
N ASN A 88 -6.09 -1.09 -6.12
CA ASN A 88 -6.05 -1.96 -4.96
C ASN A 88 -7.32 -1.86 -4.11
N THR A 89 -7.84 -0.65 -3.87
CA THR A 89 -9.10 -0.45 -3.16
C THR A 89 -10.27 -1.16 -3.87
N LEU A 90 -10.33 -1.10 -5.21
CA LEU A 90 -11.34 -1.85 -5.97
C LEU A 90 -11.20 -3.37 -5.82
N GLN A 91 -9.97 -3.89 -5.78
CA GLN A 91 -9.72 -5.32 -5.60
C GLN A 91 -10.06 -5.76 -4.17
N GLN A 92 -9.72 -4.95 -3.17
CA GLN A 92 -10.10 -5.18 -1.77
C GLN A 92 -11.62 -5.23 -1.59
N GLY A 93 -12.34 -4.25 -2.12
CA GLY A 93 -13.80 -4.23 -2.08
C GLY A 93 -14.45 -5.44 -2.79
N ARG A 94 -13.85 -5.91 -3.90
CA ARG A 94 -14.33 -7.14 -4.56
C ARG A 94 -14.10 -8.39 -3.72
N ALA A 95 -12.93 -8.52 -3.09
CA ALA A 95 -12.63 -9.64 -2.21
C ALA A 95 -13.58 -9.68 -1.01
N ILE A 96 -13.87 -8.52 -0.40
CA ILE A 96 -14.82 -8.39 0.71
C ILE A 96 -16.24 -8.75 0.25
N ALA A 97 -16.68 -8.25 -0.90
CA ALA A 97 -18.01 -8.58 -1.45
C ALA A 97 -18.16 -10.08 -1.75
N GLU A 98 -17.12 -10.72 -2.31
CA GLU A 98 -17.10 -12.16 -2.58
C GLU A 98 -17.14 -12.99 -1.29
N TYR A 99 -16.36 -12.58 -0.27
CA TYR A 99 -16.40 -13.18 1.07
C TYR A 99 -17.80 -13.08 1.67
N THR A 100 -18.38 -11.88 1.73
CA THR A 100 -19.73 -11.64 2.25
C THR A 100 -20.78 -12.47 1.50
N GLN A 101 -20.68 -12.56 0.16
CA GLN A 101 -21.58 -13.39 -0.63
C GLN A 101 -21.42 -14.89 -0.27
N THR A 102 -20.20 -15.34 0.03
CA THR A 102 -19.92 -16.71 0.43
C THR A 102 -20.52 -17.00 1.79
N VAL A 103 -20.33 -16.11 2.78
CA VAL A 103 -20.96 -16.21 4.11
C VAL A 103 -22.49 -16.29 4.00
N ASN A 104 -23.10 -15.41 3.20
CA ASN A 104 -24.56 -15.36 3.01
C ASN A 104 -25.14 -16.63 2.36
N LYS A 105 -24.31 -17.45 1.71
CA LYS A 105 -24.73 -18.75 1.13
C LYS A 105 -24.57 -19.91 2.12
N MET A 106 -23.81 -19.74 3.20
CA MET A 106 -23.61 -20.75 4.22
C MET A 106 -24.88 -20.97 5.04
N ARG A 107 -25.08 -22.20 5.47
CA ARG A 107 -26.15 -22.53 6.42
C ARG A 107 -25.74 -22.09 7.84
N PRO A 108 -26.69 -21.68 8.69
CA PRO A 108 -26.36 -21.26 10.06
C PRO A 108 -25.55 -22.31 10.85
N GLY A 109 -25.80 -23.61 10.64
CA GLY A 109 -25.02 -24.66 11.28
C GLY A 109 -23.57 -24.77 10.79
N GLU A 110 -23.32 -24.45 9.53
CA GLU A 110 -21.96 -24.41 8.97
C GLU A 110 -21.18 -23.20 9.51
N ILE A 111 -21.83 -22.04 9.62
CA ILE A 111 -21.25 -20.85 10.23
C ILE A 111 -20.86 -21.13 11.69
N GLN A 112 -21.80 -21.70 12.46
CA GLN A 112 -21.55 -22.03 13.87
C GLN A 112 -20.42 -23.06 14.03
N GLN A 113 -20.37 -24.10 13.21
CA GLN A 113 -19.30 -25.08 13.24
C GLN A 113 -17.94 -24.43 12.94
N THR A 114 -17.84 -23.60 11.89
CA THR A 114 -16.60 -22.88 11.52
C THR A 114 -16.15 -21.98 12.66
N TRP A 115 -17.10 -21.33 13.33
CA TRP A 115 -16.82 -20.48 14.49
C TRP A 115 -16.30 -21.31 15.69
N ASP A 116 -16.98 -22.41 16.05
CA ASP A 116 -16.59 -23.27 17.16
C ASP A 116 -15.20 -23.89 16.97
N GLU A 117 -14.85 -24.27 15.73
CA GLU A 117 -13.51 -24.76 15.39
C GLU A 117 -12.42 -23.71 15.61
N ALA A 118 -12.71 -22.45 15.27
CA ALA A 118 -11.79 -21.33 15.49
C ALA A 118 -11.67 -20.96 16.98
N GLU A 119 -12.77 -20.98 17.74
CA GLU A 119 -12.74 -20.80 19.19
C GLU A 119 -11.96 -21.92 19.90
N ALA A 120 -12.14 -23.17 19.49
CA ALA A 120 -11.39 -24.30 20.05
C ALA A 120 -9.87 -24.12 19.83
N TYR A 121 -9.47 -23.65 18.64
CA TYR A 121 -8.07 -23.32 18.37
C TYR A 121 -7.56 -22.20 19.29
N ASN A 122 -8.34 -21.16 19.53
CA ASN A 122 -7.96 -20.06 20.41
C ASN A 122 -7.77 -20.53 21.87
N GLN A 123 -8.60 -21.45 22.35
CA GLN A 123 -8.47 -22.04 23.67
C GLN A 123 -7.20 -22.89 23.81
N GLU A 124 -6.82 -23.61 22.77
CA GLU A 124 -5.54 -24.35 22.75
C GLU A 124 -4.34 -23.40 22.80
N LEU A 125 -4.40 -22.25 22.07
CA LEU A 125 -3.33 -21.24 22.10
C LEU A 125 -3.10 -20.64 23.47
N LEU A 126 -4.14 -20.42 24.26
CA LEU A 126 -4.05 -19.86 25.62
C LEU A 126 -3.13 -20.68 26.50
N SER A 127 -3.12 -22.01 26.33
CA SER A 127 -2.30 -22.94 27.10
C SER A 127 -0.93 -23.24 26.49
N ASN A 128 -0.63 -22.72 25.29
CA ASN A 128 0.60 -23.00 24.54
C ASN A 128 1.63 -21.86 24.64
N PRO A 129 2.68 -21.96 25.46
CA PRO A 129 3.71 -20.93 25.56
C PRO A 129 4.57 -20.81 24.28
N ALA A 130 4.62 -21.87 23.47
CA ALA A 130 5.38 -21.91 22.21
C ALA A 130 4.49 -21.61 20.97
N ARG A 131 3.36 -20.91 21.15
CA ARG A 131 2.35 -20.68 20.10
C ARG A 131 2.88 -20.00 18.83
N TYR A 132 3.96 -19.25 18.93
CA TYR A 132 4.60 -18.62 17.77
C TYR A 132 5.55 -19.55 16.99
N HIS A 133 5.75 -20.79 17.46
CA HIS A 133 6.57 -21.80 16.80
C HIS A 133 5.71 -22.97 16.33
N LEU A 134 4.86 -22.72 15.33
CA LEU A 134 3.94 -23.72 14.81
C LEU A 134 4.70 -24.80 14.04
N SER A 135 4.43 -26.08 14.36
CA SER A 135 4.85 -27.20 13.53
C SER A 135 4.13 -27.16 12.17
N HIS A 136 4.61 -27.93 11.20
CA HIS A 136 3.97 -28.00 9.88
C HIS A 136 2.47 -28.40 9.98
N SER A 137 2.13 -29.37 10.81
CA SER A 137 0.73 -29.79 11.01
C SER A 137 -0.13 -28.72 11.67
N GLN A 138 0.42 -27.99 12.65
CA GLN A 138 -0.26 -26.86 13.28
C GLN A 138 -0.48 -25.70 12.30
N MET A 139 0.50 -25.42 11.45
CA MET A 139 0.37 -24.40 10.40
C MET A 139 -0.71 -24.82 9.38
N GLN A 140 -0.76 -26.07 8.94
CA GLN A 140 -1.80 -26.55 8.03
C GLN A 140 -3.20 -26.45 8.66
N ARG A 141 -3.33 -26.79 9.95
CA ARG A 141 -4.58 -26.61 10.68
C ARG A 141 -4.98 -25.13 10.76
N TYR A 142 -4.05 -24.25 11.13
CA TYR A 142 -4.26 -22.80 11.18
C TYR A 142 -4.78 -22.27 9.84
N LEU A 143 -4.15 -22.64 8.73
CA LEU A 143 -4.52 -22.19 7.39
C LEU A 143 -5.89 -22.71 6.92
N SER A 144 -6.42 -23.77 7.54
CA SER A 144 -7.75 -24.33 7.21
C SER A 144 -8.90 -23.68 7.98
N LEU A 145 -8.61 -22.98 9.08
CA LEU A 145 -9.63 -22.36 9.94
C LEU A 145 -10.08 -21.01 9.36
N LEU A 146 -11.37 -20.73 9.35
CA LEU A 146 -12.00 -19.53 8.78
C LEU A 146 -11.76 -19.32 7.27
N ASP A 147 -11.16 -20.26 6.55
CA ASP A 147 -10.93 -20.18 5.10
C ASP A 147 -12.13 -20.72 4.32
N ILE A 148 -13.27 -20.03 4.40
CA ILE A 148 -14.54 -20.47 3.80
C ILE A 148 -14.55 -20.41 2.26
N GLY A 149 -13.77 -19.50 1.67
CA GLY A 149 -13.68 -19.29 0.23
C GLY A 149 -12.46 -19.96 -0.42
N LYS A 150 -11.60 -20.64 0.34
CA LYS A 150 -10.30 -21.15 -0.11
C LYS A 150 -9.40 -20.09 -0.74
N THR A 151 -9.55 -18.86 -0.27
CA THR A 151 -8.76 -17.69 -0.69
C THR A 151 -7.76 -17.26 0.37
N GLY A 152 -7.77 -17.90 1.54
CA GLY A 152 -7.03 -17.51 2.73
C GLY A 152 -7.65 -16.32 3.47
N MET A 153 -8.81 -15.81 3.05
CA MET A 153 -9.49 -14.69 3.70
C MET A 153 -10.32 -15.19 4.89
N MET A 154 -10.09 -14.57 6.06
CA MET A 154 -10.79 -14.86 7.32
C MET A 154 -11.96 -13.93 7.61
N GLY A 155 -11.93 -12.71 7.05
CA GLY A 155 -12.85 -11.63 7.32
C GLY A 155 -12.31 -10.32 6.78
N HIS A 156 -12.83 -9.20 7.28
CA HIS A 156 -12.26 -7.88 6.97
C HIS A 156 -12.25 -6.98 8.20
N ILE A 157 -11.40 -5.94 8.16
CA ILE A 157 -11.31 -4.93 9.21
C ILE A 157 -11.78 -3.58 8.67
N GLU A 158 -12.67 -2.95 9.41
CA GLU A 158 -13.11 -1.57 9.17
C GLU A 158 -12.55 -0.64 10.24
N ILE A 159 -11.98 0.51 9.79
CA ILE A 159 -11.54 1.61 10.66
C ILE A 159 -12.14 2.90 10.08
N GLU A 160 -13.32 3.27 10.55
CA GLU A 160 -14.11 4.37 9.99
C GLU A 160 -13.33 5.70 9.99
N LYS A 161 -12.68 6.06 11.10
CA LYS A 161 -11.88 7.30 11.23
C LYS A 161 -10.82 7.44 10.13
N LEU A 162 -10.26 6.34 9.66
CA LEU A 162 -9.22 6.32 8.63
C LEU A 162 -9.74 6.07 7.22
N GLY A 163 -11.04 5.74 7.08
CA GLY A 163 -11.63 5.29 5.81
C GLY A 163 -10.95 4.02 5.29
N VAL A 164 -10.66 3.07 6.19
CA VAL A 164 -10.00 1.79 5.91
C VAL A 164 -11.04 0.68 5.96
N ASP A 165 -11.11 -0.13 4.91
CA ASP A 165 -11.83 -1.40 4.84
C ASP A 165 -10.94 -2.41 4.10
N LEU A 166 -10.33 -3.34 4.83
CA LEU A 166 -9.30 -4.22 4.33
C LEU A 166 -9.62 -5.70 4.60
N PRO A 167 -9.47 -6.58 3.60
CA PRO A 167 -9.56 -8.01 3.83
C PRO A 167 -8.46 -8.47 4.80
N ILE A 168 -8.82 -9.40 5.68
CA ILE A 168 -7.90 -10.07 6.60
C ILE A 168 -7.59 -11.45 6.02
N TYR A 169 -6.31 -11.70 5.79
CA TYR A 169 -5.82 -12.98 5.27
C TYR A 169 -4.97 -13.72 6.30
N HIS A 170 -4.85 -15.03 6.11
CA HIS A 170 -3.87 -15.83 6.83
C HIS A 170 -2.45 -15.36 6.53
N THR A 171 -1.58 -15.47 7.52
CA THR A 171 -0.14 -15.16 7.48
C THR A 171 0.18 -13.67 7.28
N THR A 172 1.46 -13.36 7.37
CA THR A 172 2.02 -12.03 7.14
C THR A 172 3.07 -12.07 6.01
N GLU A 173 2.86 -12.98 5.05
CA GLU A 173 3.70 -13.05 3.86
C GLU A 173 3.56 -11.79 3.02
N ASP A 174 4.62 -11.43 2.28
CA ASP A 174 4.65 -10.22 1.46
C ASP A 174 3.47 -10.15 0.47
N SER A 175 3.12 -11.29 -0.14
CA SER A 175 1.95 -11.41 -1.03
C SER A 175 0.62 -11.00 -0.39
N VAL A 176 0.45 -11.28 0.91
CA VAL A 176 -0.71 -10.91 1.72
C VAL A 176 -0.68 -9.43 2.07
N LEU A 177 0.47 -8.97 2.60
CA LEU A 177 0.62 -7.61 3.09
C LEU A 177 0.56 -6.55 1.98
N GLN A 178 0.73 -6.94 0.71
CA GLN A 178 0.55 -6.05 -0.44
C GLN A 178 -0.94 -5.74 -0.75
N VAL A 179 -1.86 -6.60 -0.34
CA VAL A 179 -3.28 -6.51 -0.74
C VAL A 179 -4.26 -6.33 0.43
N GLY A 180 -3.84 -6.61 1.67
CA GLY A 180 -4.73 -6.55 2.84
C GLY A 180 -3.99 -6.54 4.16
N ALA A 181 -4.71 -6.84 5.23
CA ALA A 181 -4.16 -7.11 6.55
C ALA A 181 -3.84 -8.59 6.69
N GLY A 182 -2.66 -8.90 7.21
CA GLY A 182 -2.21 -10.26 7.49
C GLY A 182 -2.39 -10.63 8.96
N HIS A 183 -3.03 -11.76 9.22
CA HIS A 183 -3.14 -12.30 10.57
C HIS A 183 -1.84 -13.01 10.97
N VAL A 184 -1.30 -12.66 12.15
CA VAL A 184 -0.04 -13.22 12.66
C VAL A 184 -0.27 -14.65 13.15
N PRO A 185 0.38 -15.68 12.54
CA PRO A 185 0.28 -17.06 13.01
C PRO A 185 0.72 -17.20 14.48
N GLY A 186 -0.06 -17.94 15.28
CA GLY A 186 0.19 -18.08 16.71
C GLY A 186 -0.43 -17.00 17.58
N SER A 187 -1.03 -15.97 17.00
CA SER A 187 -2.01 -15.12 17.69
C SER A 187 -3.40 -15.74 17.62
N SER A 188 -4.33 -15.26 18.44
CA SER A 188 -5.71 -15.76 18.41
C SER A 188 -6.38 -15.41 17.09
N LEU A 189 -7.10 -16.37 16.50
CA LEU A 189 -7.98 -16.11 15.37
C LEU A 189 -9.00 -15.02 15.71
N PRO A 190 -9.47 -14.25 14.74
CA PRO A 190 -10.28 -13.06 14.97
C PRO A 190 -11.74 -13.37 15.31
N THR A 191 -11.95 -14.26 16.29
CA THR A 191 -13.28 -14.57 16.84
C THR A 191 -13.57 -13.81 18.12
N GLY A 192 -12.55 -13.17 18.72
CA GLY A 192 -12.67 -12.56 20.03
C GLY A 192 -12.93 -13.61 21.13
N GLY A 193 -13.37 -13.15 22.28
CA GLY A 193 -13.68 -13.96 23.44
C GLY A 193 -12.64 -13.86 24.54
N THR A 194 -13.01 -14.32 25.73
CA THR A 194 -12.19 -14.24 26.92
C THR A 194 -10.89 -15.03 26.79
N GLY A 195 -9.75 -14.37 26.98
CA GLY A 195 -8.44 -15.00 26.82
C GLY A 195 -7.98 -15.08 25.38
N THR A 196 -8.35 -14.08 24.54
CA THR A 196 -7.89 -13.97 23.14
C THR A 196 -7.09 -12.68 22.93
N HIS A 197 -6.16 -12.74 21.98
CA HIS A 197 -5.44 -11.59 21.47
C HIS A 197 -5.15 -11.80 19.99
N THR A 198 -5.96 -11.19 19.15
CA THR A 198 -5.79 -11.19 17.69
C THR A 198 -4.77 -10.16 17.28
N ILE A 199 -3.85 -10.51 16.38
CA ILE A 199 -2.82 -9.59 15.88
C ILE A 199 -2.91 -9.51 14.37
N LEU A 200 -3.16 -8.29 13.86
CA LEU A 200 -3.26 -8.00 12.44
C LEU A 200 -2.12 -7.07 12.03
N SER A 201 -1.36 -7.45 11.03
CA SER A 201 -0.26 -6.67 10.49
C SER A 201 -0.63 -6.08 9.12
N GLY A 202 -0.21 -4.86 8.85
CA GLY A 202 -0.38 -4.22 7.56
C GLY A 202 0.77 -3.27 7.24
N HIS A 203 1.08 -3.13 5.96
CA HIS A 203 2.12 -2.21 5.52
C HIS A 203 1.80 -0.74 5.78
N ARG A 204 2.87 0.04 5.96
CA ARG A 204 2.85 1.49 6.00
C ARG A 204 3.72 2.07 4.90
N GLY A 205 3.18 3.06 4.17
CA GLY A 205 3.95 3.77 3.15
C GLY A 205 4.15 3.01 1.85
N LEU A 206 3.34 1.99 1.56
CA LEU A 206 3.39 1.30 0.29
C LEU A 206 2.88 2.22 -0.83
N PRO A 207 3.66 2.46 -1.91
CA PRO A 207 3.23 3.37 -2.99
C PRO A 207 1.98 2.87 -3.74
N SER A 208 1.70 1.56 -3.67
CA SER A 208 0.60 0.92 -4.39
C SER A 208 -0.70 0.83 -3.61
N ALA A 209 -0.66 0.94 -2.27
CA ALA A 209 -1.84 0.75 -1.42
C ALA A 209 -1.71 1.50 -0.09
N LYS A 210 -2.80 2.12 0.36
CA LYS A 210 -2.81 2.90 1.61
C LYS A 210 -2.68 2.00 2.85
N LEU A 211 -3.37 0.87 2.88
CA LEU A 211 -3.37 -0.11 3.99
C LEU A 211 -3.39 0.55 5.38
N PHE A 212 -2.40 0.26 6.25
CA PHE A 212 -2.24 0.85 7.58
C PHE A 212 -1.36 2.11 7.61
N THR A 213 -1.23 2.83 6.47
CA THR A 213 -0.37 4.02 6.36
C THR A 213 -0.68 5.08 7.40
N ASN A 214 -1.97 5.30 7.69
CA ASN A 214 -2.43 6.33 8.63
C ASN A 214 -2.80 5.77 10.01
N LEU A 215 -2.31 4.57 10.38
CA LEU A 215 -2.64 3.96 11.66
C LEU A 215 -2.21 4.82 12.87
N ASP A 216 -1.24 5.69 12.70
CA ASP A 216 -0.78 6.66 13.69
C ASP A 216 -1.71 7.85 13.92
N GLU A 217 -2.77 8.00 13.12
CA GLU A 217 -3.83 8.98 13.35
C GLU A 217 -4.89 8.49 14.37
N LEU A 218 -4.82 7.20 14.76
CA LEU A 218 -5.70 6.68 15.81
C LEU A 218 -5.26 7.16 17.19
N GLU A 219 -6.25 7.39 18.04
CA GLU A 219 -6.11 7.82 19.42
C GLU A 219 -6.83 6.84 20.36
N GLU A 220 -6.47 6.84 21.65
CA GLU A 220 -7.22 6.09 22.66
C GLU A 220 -8.69 6.56 22.69
N GLY A 221 -9.60 5.60 22.63
CA GLY A 221 -11.04 5.84 22.52
C GLY A 221 -11.61 5.63 21.11
N ASP A 222 -10.79 5.70 20.05
CA ASP A 222 -11.21 5.38 18.68
C ASP A 222 -11.63 3.90 18.56
N ARG A 223 -12.33 3.57 17.49
CA ARG A 223 -12.86 2.21 17.29
C ARG A 223 -12.44 1.64 15.96
N PHE A 224 -12.32 0.30 15.94
CA PHE A 224 -12.26 -0.49 14.72
C PHE A 224 -13.11 -1.75 14.88
N VAL A 225 -13.55 -2.32 13.78
CA VAL A 225 -14.44 -3.48 13.75
C VAL A 225 -13.81 -4.59 12.92
N LEU A 226 -13.83 -5.81 13.43
CA LEU A 226 -13.51 -7.02 12.68
C LEU A 226 -14.81 -7.69 12.28
N HIS A 227 -15.04 -7.85 10.99
CA HIS A 227 -16.18 -8.55 10.41
C HIS A 227 -15.75 -9.96 10.04
N VAL A 228 -16.25 -10.96 10.80
CA VAL A 228 -15.85 -12.36 10.64
C VAL A 228 -17.09 -13.24 10.58
N LEU A 229 -17.26 -13.96 9.48
CA LEU A 229 -18.49 -14.69 9.17
C LEU A 229 -19.71 -13.74 9.24
N ASP A 230 -20.65 -14.06 10.13
CA ASP A 230 -21.87 -13.30 10.38
C ASP A 230 -21.79 -12.41 11.64
N ARG A 231 -20.58 -12.16 12.16
CA ARG A 231 -20.38 -11.44 13.43
C ARG A 231 -19.49 -10.23 13.27
N ASP A 232 -19.89 -9.16 13.96
CA ASP A 232 -19.17 -7.91 14.05
C ASP A 232 -18.53 -7.76 15.44
N LEU A 233 -17.21 -7.59 15.44
CA LEU A 233 -16.39 -7.57 16.64
C LEU A 233 -15.79 -6.18 16.81
N ALA A 234 -16.44 -5.29 17.58
CA ALA A 234 -15.95 -3.94 17.81
C ALA A 234 -14.89 -3.91 18.92
N TYR A 235 -13.82 -3.17 18.65
CA TYR A 235 -12.73 -2.92 19.59
C TYR A 235 -12.52 -1.44 19.76
N GLN A 236 -12.33 -0.98 20.98
CA GLN A 236 -11.98 0.40 21.30
C GLN A 236 -10.51 0.49 21.68
N VAL A 237 -9.78 1.38 21.04
CA VAL A 237 -8.36 1.61 21.28
C VAL A 237 -8.12 2.00 22.73
N ASP A 238 -7.28 1.23 23.42
CA ASP A 238 -6.92 1.42 24.83
C ASP A 238 -5.41 1.56 25.06
N GLN A 239 -4.60 1.30 24.03
CA GLN A 239 -3.16 1.42 24.13
C GLN A 239 -2.52 1.65 22.77
N ILE A 240 -1.62 2.63 22.68
CA ILE A 240 -0.79 2.90 21.52
C ILE A 240 0.67 2.88 21.95
N ARG A 241 1.51 2.05 21.30
CA ARG A 241 2.93 1.89 21.64
C ARG A 241 3.79 1.82 20.40
N VAL A 242 5.01 2.34 20.53
CA VAL A 242 6.09 2.14 19.56
C VAL A 242 7.12 1.24 20.23
N VAL A 243 7.42 0.11 19.60
CA VAL A 243 8.29 -0.93 20.13
C VAL A 243 9.34 -1.36 19.11
N GLU A 244 10.40 -2.04 19.55
CA GLU A 244 11.33 -2.70 18.66
C GLU A 244 10.68 -3.90 17.93
N PRO A 245 11.13 -4.28 16.73
CA PRO A 245 10.51 -5.35 15.93
C PRO A 245 10.43 -6.70 16.63
N LYS A 246 11.34 -6.98 17.59
CA LYS A 246 11.41 -8.25 18.34
C LYS A 246 10.68 -8.22 19.69
N GLU A 247 10.10 -7.10 20.03
CA GLU A 247 9.39 -6.91 21.31
C GLU A 247 7.98 -7.51 21.23
N LEU A 248 7.79 -8.69 21.84
CA LEU A 248 6.52 -9.42 21.84
C LEU A 248 5.75 -9.31 23.16
N SER A 249 6.26 -8.58 24.16
CA SER A 249 5.63 -8.49 25.49
C SER A 249 4.24 -7.89 25.46
N ASN A 250 4.01 -6.92 24.54
CA ASN A 250 2.73 -6.26 24.36
C ASN A 250 1.72 -7.09 23.52
N LEU A 251 2.12 -8.24 22.99
CA LEU A 251 1.33 -9.11 22.13
C LEU A 251 0.91 -10.41 22.81
N GLN A 252 1.06 -10.47 24.15
CA GLN A 252 0.71 -11.66 24.92
C GLN A 252 -0.82 -11.82 25.07
N ILE A 253 -1.29 -13.06 25.06
CA ILE A 253 -2.67 -13.38 25.44
C ILE A 253 -2.77 -13.19 26.95
N ILE A 254 -3.70 -12.37 27.41
CA ILE A 254 -3.93 -12.11 28.83
C ILE A 254 -5.22 -12.82 29.25
N PRO A 255 -5.17 -13.78 30.19
CA PRO A 255 -6.37 -14.44 30.68
C PRO A 255 -7.45 -13.45 31.11
N GLY A 256 -8.68 -13.68 30.70
CA GLY A 256 -9.82 -12.83 31.04
C GLY A 256 -9.99 -11.60 30.14
N GLN A 257 -9.05 -11.32 29.23
CA GLN A 257 -9.15 -10.19 28.30
C GLN A 257 -9.52 -10.64 26.89
N ASP A 258 -10.11 -9.75 26.13
CA ASP A 258 -10.39 -9.89 24.70
C ASP A 258 -9.77 -8.68 23.97
N TYR A 259 -8.63 -8.92 23.32
CA TYR A 259 -7.84 -7.89 22.65
C TYR A 259 -7.68 -8.14 21.16
N ALA A 260 -7.59 -7.06 20.41
CA ALA A 260 -7.07 -7.05 19.05
C ALA A 260 -6.00 -5.97 18.92
N THR A 261 -4.84 -6.27 18.30
CA THR A 261 -3.77 -5.31 18.07
C THR A 261 -3.47 -5.18 16.58
N LEU A 262 -3.50 -3.95 16.11
CA LEU A 262 -3.08 -3.57 14.76
C LEU A 262 -1.61 -3.21 14.79
N VAL A 263 -0.84 -3.75 13.87
CA VAL A 263 0.63 -3.61 13.80
C VAL A 263 1.04 -3.03 12.46
N THR A 264 1.88 -2.00 12.49
CA THR A 264 2.50 -1.46 11.28
C THR A 264 3.92 -0.97 11.56
N CYS A 265 4.68 -0.68 10.51
CA CYS A 265 6.03 -0.14 10.62
C CYS A 265 6.02 1.35 10.97
N THR A 266 7.02 1.83 11.72
CA THR A 266 7.21 3.23 12.09
C THR A 266 8.70 3.51 12.37
N PRO A 267 9.21 4.78 12.20
CA PRO A 267 8.59 5.91 11.52
C PRO A 267 8.37 5.66 10.01
N TYR A 268 7.49 6.45 9.39
CA TYR A 268 7.23 6.37 7.94
C TYR A 268 8.53 6.39 7.11
N ALA A 269 8.66 5.51 6.14
CA ALA A 269 9.83 5.30 5.27
C ALA A 269 11.11 4.81 5.96
N ILE A 270 11.25 4.91 7.30
CA ILE A 270 12.43 4.44 8.06
C ILE A 270 12.22 3.00 8.57
N ASN A 271 11.02 2.69 9.07
CA ASN A 271 10.53 1.35 9.42
C ASN A 271 11.32 0.59 10.51
N THR A 272 12.11 1.30 11.33
CA THR A 272 12.96 0.70 12.37
C THR A 272 12.22 0.14 13.58
N HIS A 273 10.98 0.58 13.79
CA HIS A 273 10.13 0.19 14.92
C HIS A 273 8.78 -0.33 14.43
N ARG A 274 7.97 -0.80 15.37
CA ARG A 274 6.58 -1.19 15.12
C ARG A 274 5.65 -0.30 15.94
N LEU A 275 4.63 0.23 15.28
CA LEU A 275 3.49 0.87 15.92
C LEU A 275 2.46 -0.21 16.24
N LEU A 276 2.10 -0.31 17.51
CA LEU A 276 1.06 -1.20 18.02
C LEU A 276 -0.13 -0.35 18.47
N VAL A 277 -1.29 -0.58 17.88
CA VAL A 277 -2.56 0.02 18.28
C VAL A 277 -3.46 -1.10 18.79
N ARG A 278 -3.58 -1.23 20.12
CA ARG A 278 -4.39 -2.25 20.77
C ARG A 278 -5.79 -1.71 21.07
N GLY A 279 -6.79 -2.54 20.85
CA GLY A 279 -8.15 -2.32 21.32
C GLY A 279 -8.63 -3.46 22.22
N HIS A 280 -9.46 -3.12 23.20
CA HIS A 280 -10.23 -4.07 23.98
C HIS A 280 -11.64 -4.21 23.41
N ARG A 281 -12.25 -5.37 23.59
CA ARG A 281 -13.61 -5.65 23.10
C ARG A 281 -14.63 -4.72 23.75
N VAL A 282 -15.50 -4.14 22.89
CA VAL A 282 -16.66 -3.35 23.32
C VAL A 282 -17.94 -3.85 22.63
N PRO A 283 -19.13 -3.60 23.21
CA PRO A 283 -20.38 -3.91 22.50
C PRO A 283 -20.43 -3.18 21.16
N TYR A 284 -20.82 -3.91 20.11
CA TYR A 284 -21.08 -3.32 18.81
C TYR A 284 -22.45 -2.66 18.86
N GLY A 285 -22.47 -1.33 18.90
CA GLY A 285 -23.71 -0.53 19.08
C GLY A 285 -24.42 -0.24 17.78
N GLY A 286 -24.30 -0.99 16.71
CA GLY A 286 -25.12 -0.88 15.49
C GLY A 286 -25.23 0.52 14.81
N ASP A 287 -24.73 1.56 15.45
CA ASP A 287 -24.79 2.96 15.02
C ASP A 287 -23.58 3.45 14.22
N ALA A 288 -22.61 2.56 13.93
CA ALA A 288 -21.70 2.81 12.84
C ALA A 288 -22.57 2.77 11.58
N GLY A 289 -22.89 3.94 11.06
CA GLY A 289 -23.72 4.06 9.87
C GLY A 289 -23.17 3.12 8.81
N TYR A 290 -23.94 2.10 8.46
CA TYR A 290 -23.67 1.23 7.33
C TYR A 290 -23.55 2.14 6.11
N VAL A 291 -22.36 2.57 5.83
CA VAL A 291 -22.03 3.17 4.54
C VAL A 291 -22.01 1.96 3.61
N ALA A 292 -23.09 1.83 2.84
CA ALA A 292 -23.21 0.77 1.86
C ALA A 292 -21.89 0.63 1.09
N ALA A 293 -21.42 -0.60 0.87
CA ALA A 293 -20.16 -0.89 0.20
C ALA A 293 -20.04 -0.31 -1.23
N ASP A 294 -21.12 0.30 -1.72
CA ASP A 294 -21.22 1.07 -2.98
C ASP A 294 -21.08 2.60 -2.79
N ALA A 295 -21.02 3.10 -1.56
CA ALA A 295 -20.64 4.49 -1.30
C ALA A 295 -19.12 4.64 -1.50
N VAL A 296 -18.69 4.64 -2.76
CA VAL A 296 -17.33 5.05 -3.12
C VAL A 296 -17.16 6.49 -2.69
N ALA A 297 -16.54 6.71 -1.54
CA ALA A 297 -16.08 8.02 -1.15
C ALA A 297 -15.16 8.51 -2.26
N MET A 298 -15.64 9.46 -3.08
CA MET A 298 -14.83 10.00 -4.18
C MET A 298 -13.62 10.70 -3.56
N ASP A 299 -12.46 10.06 -3.65
CA ASP A 299 -11.19 10.66 -3.24
C ASP A 299 -11.06 12.01 -3.98
N PRO A 300 -10.99 13.16 -3.27
CA PRO A 300 -10.84 14.49 -3.90
C PRO A 300 -9.68 14.55 -4.88
N VAL A 301 -8.64 13.72 -4.67
CA VAL A 301 -7.50 13.58 -5.57
C VAL A 301 -7.93 12.96 -6.90
N MET A 302 -8.82 11.97 -6.91
CA MET A 302 -9.34 11.35 -8.15
C MET A 302 -10.20 12.34 -8.94
N VAL A 303 -11.02 13.14 -8.27
CA VAL A 303 -11.81 14.19 -8.93
C VAL A 303 -10.90 15.25 -9.53
N SER A 304 -9.87 15.69 -8.78
CA SER A 304 -8.90 16.68 -9.29
C SER A 304 -8.07 16.13 -10.47
N LEU A 305 -7.75 14.85 -10.47
CA LEU A 305 -7.10 14.14 -11.58
C LEU A 305 -7.99 14.07 -12.83
N ALA A 306 -9.25 13.68 -12.66
CA ALA A 306 -10.20 13.59 -13.75
C ALA A 306 -10.41 14.95 -14.47
N ILE A 307 -10.22 16.05 -13.75
CA ILE A 307 -10.32 17.41 -14.28
C ILE A 307 -8.97 17.88 -14.85
N SER A 308 -7.88 17.69 -14.13
CA SER A 308 -6.57 18.25 -14.49
C SER A 308 -5.94 17.58 -15.72
N VAL A 309 -6.13 16.27 -15.92
CA VAL A 309 -5.57 15.55 -17.06
C VAL A 309 -6.16 16.03 -18.40
N PRO A 310 -7.49 16.16 -18.58
CA PRO A 310 -8.06 16.74 -19.81
C PRO A 310 -7.66 18.19 -20.02
N VAL A 311 -7.65 19.02 -18.96
CA VAL A 311 -7.26 20.43 -19.04
C VAL A 311 -5.81 20.57 -19.52
N LEU A 312 -4.92 19.76 -18.97
CA LEU A 312 -3.51 19.75 -19.37
C LEU A 312 -3.34 19.26 -20.81
N GLY A 313 -4.09 18.23 -21.21
CA GLY A 313 -4.15 17.75 -22.61
C GLY A 313 -4.57 18.85 -23.59
N ILE A 314 -5.58 19.64 -23.22
CA ILE A 314 -6.05 20.80 -24.01
C ILE A 314 -4.97 21.87 -24.09
N ILE A 315 -4.29 22.21 -22.97
CA ILE A 315 -3.21 23.21 -22.95
C ILE A 315 -2.06 22.76 -23.86
N VAL A 316 -1.65 21.50 -23.78
CA VAL A 316 -0.60 20.93 -24.65
C VAL A 316 -1.04 20.99 -26.11
N ALA A 317 -2.27 20.60 -26.44
CA ALA A 317 -2.78 20.66 -27.80
C ALA A 317 -2.83 22.09 -28.34
N ILE A 318 -3.29 23.07 -27.55
CA ILE A 318 -3.29 24.50 -27.90
C ILE A 318 -1.87 25.00 -28.12
N THR A 319 -0.95 24.67 -27.22
CA THR A 319 0.46 25.10 -27.31
C THR A 319 1.11 24.54 -28.59
N VAL A 320 0.92 23.26 -28.85
CA VAL A 320 1.44 22.60 -30.06
C VAL A 320 0.85 23.20 -31.33
N THR A 321 -0.48 23.45 -31.35
CA THR A 321 -1.14 24.07 -32.53
C THR A 321 -0.70 25.51 -32.72
N HIS A 322 -0.52 26.27 -31.65
CA HIS A 322 -0.03 27.66 -31.69
C HIS A 322 1.43 27.74 -32.18
N LEU A 323 2.29 26.86 -31.70
CA LEU A 323 3.67 26.73 -32.18
C LEU A 323 3.72 26.34 -33.67
N ARG A 324 2.83 25.43 -34.11
CA ARG A 324 2.72 25.05 -35.52
C ARG A 324 2.25 26.21 -36.37
N ARG A 325 1.26 27.01 -35.94
CA ARG A 325 0.77 28.19 -36.66
C ARG A 325 1.85 29.28 -36.81
N ARG A 326 2.58 29.60 -35.71
CA ARG A 326 3.70 30.54 -35.75
C ARG A 326 4.81 30.13 -36.73
N ARG A 327 5.07 28.83 -36.83
CA ARG A 327 6.05 28.24 -37.73
C ARG A 327 5.65 28.37 -39.21
N ASN A 328 4.37 28.14 -39.50
CA ASN A 328 3.85 28.27 -40.88
C ASN A 328 3.84 29.73 -41.34
N GLN A 329 3.60 30.69 -40.43
CA GLN A 329 3.65 32.13 -40.78
C GLN A 329 5.09 32.65 -40.98
N ALA A 330 6.09 32.07 -40.30
CA ALA A 330 7.51 32.43 -40.47
C ALA A 330 8.06 31.84 -41.81
N GLY A 331 7.56 30.68 -42.27
CA GLY A 331 7.97 30.10 -43.58
C GLY A 331 7.35 30.79 -44.81
N GLY A 332 6.16 31.40 -44.66
CA GLY A 332 5.48 32.06 -45.78
C GLY A 332 5.96 33.48 -46.09
N LYS A 333 6.78 34.08 -45.21
CA LYS A 333 7.38 35.40 -45.48
C LYS A 333 8.69 35.37 -46.28
N THR A 334 9.23 34.18 -46.52
CA THR A 334 10.48 34.00 -47.26
C THR A 334 10.26 33.70 -48.74
N GLU A 335 9.01 33.49 -49.16
CA GLU A 335 8.65 33.24 -50.59
C GLU A 335 8.07 34.48 -51.32
N ALA A 336 8.00 35.64 -50.66
CA ALA A 336 7.40 36.85 -51.21
C ALA A 336 8.39 38.04 -51.31
N LEU A 337 9.68 37.77 -51.58
CA LEU A 337 10.69 38.82 -51.91
C LEU A 337 11.50 38.42 -53.15
#